data_5a9a6c1096f3e81cd777c58e3519be85
#
_entry.id   5a9a6c1096f3e81cd777c58e3519be85
#
_cell.length_a   1.000
_cell.length_b   1.000
_cell.length_c   1.000
_cell.angle_alpha   90.00
_cell.angle_beta   90.00
_cell.angle_gamma   90.00
#
_symmetry.space_group_name_H-M   'P 1'
#
loop_
_entity.id
_entity.type
_entity.pdbx_description
1 polymer ?
#
loop_
_entity_poly.entity_id
_entity_poly.type
_entity_poly.pdbx_seq_one_letter_code
_entity_poly.pdbx_strand_id
1 'polypeptide(L)'
;MLKSITYDEKIAVKIELSNIRNYPKHIHKDFQLFYVLEGELSLTLFYATYRLRPGSIHIIHSEDVHSIKSITENNLVLVLSFDRDYFKSIFPHFVTTVFITNIEEGAFSKRDILCDQIFAIVAETYNRSPGYAARINNAAVALINTLMNNFRGFVIDPSEKAFIHKTSHDYMQVDRISRIIQFVYENYPYKISLSEIAEREHMSSYYLSHVFRKLVGVNFRDFVSMVRIEMSEVSVLSTNKSISQISQDMGFSDAKYYVSHFYDHMGCHPKEYRRKYSGKVLGAVEPEVTDYPLEKLKSVIGNFTQYPVFKNDTEKVSHIEMDFSAQAEGKFRTPAKSSAIFDDIYSNFTMDSDSSYDMSRLYRDILPQESAIALLRCITACPENFAYPQINLTDKADSATGLLTPNGLRKPLYYLLKMLETLPSDIVLYGPNYIGLQDADTKYLLIFNPEKDENLTVDIIARNIGSEYKVTKYRMIAANSCLNFWAQLNFSSSLEDEDIENINYMSKPDIEFELIPVMEQYYTSIELASYDIVLLKFTKY
;
A
#
# COMPACT_ATOMS: atom_id res chain seq x y z
N MET A 1 27.35 18.60 10.85
CA MET A 1 26.04 18.25 11.45
C MET A 1 25.12 17.84 10.33
N LEU A 2 24.40 16.73 10.45
CA LEU A 2 23.41 16.33 9.46
C LEU A 2 22.38 17.46 9.31
N LYS A 3 21.97 17.79 8.08
CA LYS A 3 20.93 18.79 7.86
C LYS A 3 19.62 18.24 8.45
N SER A 4 19.04 18.93 9.43
CA SER A 4 17.72 18.56 9.98
C SER A 4 16.65 19.27 9.18
N ILE A 5 15.62 18.50 8.76
CA ILE A 5 14.39 19.04 8.20
C ILE A 5 13.51 19.46 9.38
N THR A 6 12.89 20.62 9.28
CA THR A 6 11.94 21.09 10.30
C THR A 6 10.52 20.78 9.84
N TYR A 7 9.76 20.17 10.73
CA TYR A 7 8.36 19.80 10.52
C TYR A 7 7.45 20.71 11.34
N ASP A 8 6.20 20.87 10.91
CA ASP A 8 5.17 21.52 11.73
C ASP A 8 4.86 20.64 12.95
N GLU A 9 4.52 21.24 14.12
CA GLU A 9 4.41 20.54 15.42
C GLU A 9 3.55 19.27 15.44
N LYS A 10 2.66 19.09 14.47
CA LYS A 10 1.73 17.95 14.41
C LYS A 10 1.80 17.15 13.12
N ILE A 11 2.71 17.49 12.21
CA ILE A 11 2.79 16.88 10.89
C ILE A 11 4.17 16.26 10.72
N ALA A 12 4.21 14.95 10.48
CA ALA A 12 5.45 14.21 10.28
C ALA A 12 5.91 14.16 8.81
N VAL A 13 5.29 14.95 7.94
CA VAL A 13 5.61 15.06 6.52
C VAL A 13 5.77 16.51 6.12
N LYS A 14 6.86 16.82 5.42
CA LYS A 14 7.07 18.12 4.79
C LYS A 14 6.96 17.98 3.29
N ILE A 15 6.23 18.89 2.63
CA ILE A 15 6.03 18.89 1.19
C ILE A 15 6.63 20.17 0.62
N GLU A 16 7.47 20.01 -0.39
CA GLU A 16 8.12 21.10 -1.10
C GLU A 16 7.94 20.89 -2.61
N LEU A 17 7.62 21.96 -3.33
CA LEU A 17 7.55 21.97 -4.78
C LEU A 17 8.68 22.87 -5.28
N SER A 18 9.63 22.30 -6.01
CA SER A 18 10.89 22.99 -6.30
C SER A 18 11.35 22.82 -7.74
N ASN A 19 12.06 23.83 -8.24
CA ASN A 19 12.97 23.72 -9.37
C ASN A 19 14.38 23.54 -8.82
N ILE A 20 15.02 22.41 -9.09
CA ILE A 20 16.35 22.08 -8.58
C ILE A 20 17.36 22.21 -9.72
N ARG A 21 18.20 23.26 -9.71
CA ARG A 21 19.30 23.40 -10.66
C ARG A 21 20.50 22.56 -10.25
N ASN A 22 20.92 22.72 -9.01
CA ASN A 22 22.05 21.99 -8.47
C ASN A 22 21.90 21.85 -6.95
N TYR A 23 21.76 20.62 -6.49
CA TYR A 23 21.84 20.29 -5.08
C TYR A 23 23.15 19.52 -4.85
N PRO A 24 24.18 20.17 -4.30
CA PRO A 24 25.47 19.53 -4.13
C PRO A 24 25.40 18.34 -3.18
N LYS A 25 26.46 17.51 -3.18
CA LYS A 25 26.51 16.29 -2.35
C LYS A 25 26.25 16.64 -0.88
N HIS A 26 25.23 16.03 -0.32
CA HIS A 26 24.75 16.28 1.05
C HIS A 26 24.15 15.01 1.66
N ILE A 27 23.78 15.11 2.92
CA ILE A 27 23.21 14.01 3.71
C ILE A 27 22.19 14.60 4.70
N HIS A 28 21.09 13.91 4.86
CA HIS A 28 20.08 14.24 5.87
C HIS A 28 19.65 12.99 6.63
N LYS A 29 19.01 13.21 7.79
CA LYS A 29 18.53 12.13 8.67
C LYS A 29 17.24 11.49 8.16
N ASP A 30 16.43 12.28 7.46
CA ASP A 30 15.06 11.93 7.12
C ASP A 30 14.99 11.21 5.78
N PHE A 31 13.91 10.51 5.57
CA PHE A 31 13.57 9.82 4.35
C PHE A 31 12.92 10.81 3.37
N GLN A 32 13.29 10.77 2.10
CA GLN A 32 12.71 11.65 1.08
C GLN A 32 12.20 10.87 -0.14
N LEU A 33 11.05 11.31 -0.65
CA LEU A 33 10.49 10.84 -1.89
C LEU A 33 10.48 11.99 -2.89
N PHE A 34 11.08 11.77 -4.05
CA PHE A 34 11.12 12.69 -5.18
C PHE A 34 10.14 12.23 -6.25
N TYR A 35 9.22 13.09 -6.64
CA TYR A 35 8.35 12.87 -7.78
C TYR A 35 8.58 13.96 -8.83
N VAL A 36 9.13 13.58 -9.98
CA VAL A 36 9.43 14.52 -11.07
C VAL A 36 8.15 14.77 -11.88
N LEU A 37 7.70 16.00 -11.88
CA LEU A 37 6.52 16.45 -12.63
C LEU A 37 6.90 16.95 -14.01
N GLU A 38 7.96 17.77 -14.12
CA GLU A 38 8.44 18.35 -15.36
C GLU A 38 9.98 18.34 -15.40
N GLY A 39 10.54 18.27 -16.61
CA GLY A 39 11.99 18.30 -16.82
C GLY A 39 12.69 16.99 -16.44
N GLU A 40 14.01 17.02 -16.44
CA GLU A 40 14.83 15.85 -16.14
C GLU A 40 15.95 16.20 -15.16
N LEU A 41 16.23 15.28 -14.24
CA LEU A 41 17.26 15.39 -13.21
C LEU A 41 18.23 14.22 -13.26
N SER A 42 19.46 14.49 -12.85
CA SER A 42 20.49 13.49 -12.55
C SER A 42 20.63 13.40 -11.04
N LEU A 43 20.26 12.27 -10.46
CA LEU A 43 20.45 11.94 -9.05
C LEU A 43 21.63 10.99 -8.92
N THR A 44 22.64 11.39 -8.15
CA THR A 44 23.77 10.51 -7.82
C THR A 44 23.66 10.05 -6.37
N LEU A 45 23.54 8.74 -6.19
CA LEU A 45 23.55 8.03 -4.90
C LEU A 45 24.79 7.12 -4.90
N PHE A 46 25.62 7.21 -3.88
CA PHE A 46 26.88 6.48 -3.83
C PHE A 46 27.70 6.64 -5.13
N TYR A 47 27.86 5.54 -5.85
CA TYR A 47 28.53 5.45 -7.15
C TYR A 47 27.55 5.47 -8.33
N ALA A 48 26.25 5.30 -8.09
CA ALA A 48 25.22 5.19 -9.12
C ALA A 48 24.63 6.55 -9.47
N THR A 49 24.38 6.77 -10.75
CA THR A 49 23.71 7.97 -11.25
C THR A 49 22.42 7.58 -11.97
N TYR A 50 21.32 8.08 -11.47
CA TYR A 50 19.97 7.84 -11.99
C TYR A 50 19.50 9.05 -12.79
N ARG A 51 18.94 8.82 -13.97
CA ARG A 51 18.24 9.83 -14.74
C ARG A 51 16.77 9.78 -14.39
N LEU A 52 16.25 10.82 -13.75
CA LEU A 52 14.86 10.96 -13.37
C LEU A 52 14.12 11.79 -14.41
N ARG A 53 13.05 11.25 -14.98
CA ARG A 53 12.20 11.85 -16.00
C ARG A 53 10.82 12.18 -15.44
N PRO A 54 9.98 12.97 -16.16
CA PRO A 54 8.61 13.20 -15.73
C PRO A 54 7.89 11.88 -15.43
N GLY A 55 7.25 11.85 -14.27
CA GLY A 55 6.61 10.68 -13.72
C GLY A 55 7.55 9.73 -12.95
N SER A 56 8.85 9.95 -12.87
CA SER A 56 9.75 9.17 -12.01
C SER A 56 9.46 9.45 -10.54
N ILE A 57 9.28 8.37 -9.76
CA ILE A 57 9.26 8.41 -8.31
C ILE A 57 10.55 7.77 -7.82
N HIS A 58 11.32 8.48 -7.00
CA HIS A 58 12.58 7.96 -6.44
C HIS A 58 12.66 8.24 -4.95
N ILE A 59 13.21 7.28 -4.23
CA ILE A 59 13.31 7.34 -2.78
C ILE A 59 14.78 7.47 -2.39
N ILE A 60 15.04 8.41 -1.48
CA ILE A 60 16.32 8.61 -0.82
C ILE A 60 16.15 8.21 0.64
N HIS A 61 16.92 7.21 1.07
CA HIS A 61 16.82 6.69 2.41
C HIS A 61 17.52 7.59 3.41
N SER A 62 17.23 7.35 4.66
CA SER A 62 17.86 8.00 5.81
C SER A 62 19.38 7.81 5.73
N GLU A 63 20.10 8.93 5.82
CA GLU A 63 21.57 8.97 5.81
C GLU A 63 22.24 8.59 4.47
N ASP A 64 21.49 8.49 3.37
CA ASP A 64 22.07 8.35 2.03
C ASP A 64 22.79 9.63 1.62
N VAL A 65 24.05 9.49 1.20
CA VAL A 65 24.83 10.60 0.65
C VAL A 65 24.51 10.77 -0.84
N HIS A 66 23.89 11.89 -1.18
CA HIS A 66 23.40 12.10 -2.55
C HIS A 66 23.63 13.52 -3.08
N SER A 67 23.52 13.66 -4.40
CA SER A 67 23.52 14.95 -5.09
C SER A 67 22.53 14.94 -6.24
N ILE A 68 21.92 16.08 -6.52
CA ILE A 68 20.94 16.23 -7.58
C ILE A 68 21.37 17.38 -8.49
N LYS A 69 21.30 17.15 -9.80
CA LYS A 69 21.64 18.16 -10.79
C LYS A 69 20.61 18.15 -11.91
N SER A 70 20.18 19.32 -12.35
CA SER A 70 19.29 19.44 -13.51
C SER A 70 19.99 18.99 -14.79
N ILE A 71 19.26 18.27 -15.63
CA ILE A 71 19.64 17.95 -17.01
C ILE A 71 18.99 18.96 -17.96
N THR A 72 17.76 19.35 -17.69
CA THR A 72 17.00 20.35 -18.47
C THR A 72 17.13 21.73 -17.84
N GLU A 73 16.87 22.78 -18.61
CA GLU A 73 16.95 24.17 -18.10
C GLU A 73 15.98 24.41 -16.95
N ASN A 74 14.78 23.87 -17.06
CA ASN A 74 13.74 23.95 -16.05
C ASN A 74 13.25 22.55 -15.67
N ASN A 75 12.86 22.40 -14.42
CA ASN A 75 12.23 21.20 -13.90
C ASN A 75 11.21 21.58 -12.81
N LEU A 76 10.32 20.66 -12.50
CA LEU A 76 9.40 20.78 -11.40
C LEU A 76 9.36 19.44 -10.65
N VAL A 77 9.71 19.48 -9.38
CA VAL A 77 9.85 18.30 -8.54
C VAL A 77 9.06 18.48 -7.27
N LEU A 78 8.22 17.50 -6.97
CA LEU A 78 7.55 17.40 -5.69
C LEU A 78 8.44 16.56 -4.77
N VAL A 79 8.82 17.14 -3.62
CA VAL A 79 9.65 16.50 -2.60
C VAL A 79 8.82 16.31 -1.34
N LEU A 80 8.63 15.06 -0.94
CA LEU A 80 8.03 14.71 0.34
C LEU A 80 9.14 14.23 1.27
N SER A 81 9.30 14.89 2.40
CA SER A 81 10.22 14.50 3.47
C SER A 81 9.44 13.92 4.63
N PHE A 82 9.87 12.77 5.15
CA PHE A 82 9.18 12.04 6.20
C PHE A 82 10.04 11.98 7.45
N ASP A 83 9.50 12.37 8.60
CA ASP A 83 10.21 12.33 9.89
C ASP A 83 10.59 10.88 10.23
N ARG A 84 11.89 10.60 10.19
CA ARG A 84 12.44 9.28 10.45
C ARG A 84 11.98 8.69 11.78
N ASP A 85 12.03 9.48 12.84
CA ASP A 85 11.78 8.97 14.19
C ASP A 85 10.29 8.68 14.39
N TYR A 86 9.41 9.51 13.83
CA TYR A 86 7.98 9.26 13.79
C TYR A 86 7.66 7.94 13.08
N PHE A 87 8.11 7.80 11.83
CA PHE A 87 7.78 6.60 11.03
C PHE A 87 8.50 5.34 11.51
N LYS A 88 9.70 5.46 12.11
CA LYS A 88 10.36 4.32 12.75
C LYS A 88 9.59 3.79 13.94
N SER A 89 8.86 4.63 14.67
CA SER A 89 8.02 4.18 15.79
C SER A 89 6.83 3.33 15.33
N ILE A 90 6.35 3.56 14.10
CA ILE A 90 5.22 2.83 13.49
C ILE A 90 5.73 1.60 12.72
N PHE A 91 6.81 1.77 11.98
CA PHE A 91 7.43 0.74 11.15
C PHE A 91 8.88 0.51 11.61
N PRO A 92 9.14 -0.38 12.56
CA PRO A 92 10.49 -0.57 13.15
C PRO A 92 11.59 -0.82 12.11
N HIS A 93 11.25 -1.48 11.01
CA HIS A 93 12.19 -1.84 9.93
C HIS A 93 12.26 -0.80 8.79
N PHE A 94 11.50 0.29 8.89
CA PHE A 94 11.43 1.31 7.83
C PHE A 94 12.80 1.87 7.44
N VAL A 95 13.66 2.12 8.42
CA VAL A 95 14.98 2.73 8.22
C VAL A 95 15.96 1.79 7.51
N THR A 96 15.77 0.48 7.66
CA THR A 96 16.67 -0.56 7.10
C THR A 96 16.10 -1.21 5.84
N THR A 97 14.88 -0.82 5.44
CA THR A 97 14.25 -1.33 4.22
C THR A 97 14.64 -0.48 3.02
N VAL A 98 15.16 -1.10 1.99
CA VAL A 98 15.45 -0.45 0.70
C VAL A 98 14.23 -0.57 -0.21
N PHE A 99 13.86 0.54 -0.88
CA PHE A 99 12.71 0.60 -1.79
C PHE A 99 13.17 0.89 -3.22
N ILE A 100 12.55 0.21 -4.17
CA ILE A 100 12.74 0.45 -5.60
C ILE A 100 11.42 0.89 -6.20
N THR A 101 11.37 2.14 -6.63
CA THR A 101 10.18 2.75 -7.23
C THR A 101 10.32 3.02 -8.73
N ASN A 102 11.54 2.99 -9.28
CA ASN A 102 11.83 3.11 -10.72
C ASN A 102 11.68 1.74 -11.39
N ILE A 103 10.44 1.25 -11.53
CA ILE A 103 10.14 -0.01 -12.20
C ILE A 103 9.78 0.29 -13.64
N GLU A 104 10.48 -0.34 -14.62
CA GLU A 104 10.11 -0.28 -16.04
C GLU A 104 8.88 -1.15 -16.32
N GLU A 105 8.13 -0.76 -17.34
CA GLU A 105 6.94 -1.32 -17.98
C GLU A 105 6.34 -2.63 -17.41
N GLY A 106 5.11 -2.56 -16.93
CA GLY A 106 4.29 -3.69 -16.46
C GLY A 106 3.72 -3.53 -15.05
N ALA A 107 4.17 -2.54 -14.29
CA ALA A 107 3.68 -2.28 -12.93
C ALA A 107 2.84 -0.99 -12.82
N PHE A 108 2.13 -0.62 -13.89
CA PHE A 108 1.32 0.60 -13.93
C PHE A 108 0.36 0.71 -12.75
N SER A 109 -0.36 -0.35 -12.41
CA SER A 109 -1.34 -0.34 -11.30
C SER A 109 -0.72 -0.01 -9.94
N LYS A 110 0.50 -0.47 -9.65
CA LYS A 110 1.16 -0.21 -8.36
C LYS A 110 1.71 1.21 -8.25
N ARG A 111 2.19 1.75 -9.37
CA ARG A 111 2.67 3.12 -9.46
C ARG A 111 1.53 4.11 -9.32
N ASP A 112 0.38 3.82 -9.92
CA ASP A 112 -0.81 4.67 -9.84
C ASP A 112 -1.27 4.79 -8.38
N ILE A 113 -1.26 3.69 -7.60
CA ILE A 113 -1.56 3.72 -6.17
C ILE A 113 -0.60 4.67 -5.41
N LEU A 114 0.72 4.64 -5.71
CA LEU A 114 1.66 5.58 -5.08
C LEU A 114 1.37 7.04 -5.47
N CYS A 115 1.07 7.29 -6.74
CA CYS A 115 0.72 8.62 -7.21
C CYS A 115 -0.54 9.14 -6.51
N ASP A 116 -1.59 8.33 -6.39
CA ASP A 116 -2.83 8.69 -5.72
C ASP A 116 -2.58 9.03 -4.24
N GLN A 117 -1.77 8.24 -3.54
CA GLN A 117 -1.41 8.49 -2.14
C GLN A 117 -0.54 9.74 -1.98
N ILE A 118 0.41 9.99 -2.88
CA ILE A 118 1.21 11.22 -2.89
C ILE A 118 0.28 12.43 -3.06
N PHE A 119 -0.63 12.38 -4.02
CA PHE A 119 -1.55 13.50 -4.26
C PHE A 119 -2.59 13.67 -3.16
N ALA A 120 -3.01 12.61 -2.46
CA ALA A 120 -3.85 12.71 -1.28
C ALA A 120 -3.16 13.53 -0.17
N ILE A 121 -1.87 13.26 0.11
CA ILE A 121 -1.08 14.04 1.07
C ILE A 121 -0.99 15.50 0.64
N VAL A 122 -0.73 15.76 -0.66
CA VAL A 122 -0.64 17.12 -1.22
C VAL A 122 -1.97 17.87 -1.08
N ALA A 123 -3.10 17.21 -1.41
CA ALA A 123 -4.42 17.81 -1.33
C ALA A 123 -4.79 18.21 0.10
N GLU A 124 -4.52 17.36 1.09
CA GLU A 124 -4.74 17.66 2.49
C GLU A 124 -3.88 18.82 2.98
N THR A 125 -2.62 18.87 2.54
CA THR A 125 -1.70 19.98 2.85
C THR A 125 -2.17 21.29 2.24
N TYR A 126 -2.78 21.25 1.06
CA TYR A 126 -3.31 22.42 0.37
C TYR A 126 -4.62 22.91 1.00
N ASN A 127 -5.59 22.02 1.22
CA ASN A 127 -6.95 22.36 1.66
C ASN A 127 -7.00 22.77 3.15
N ARG A 128 -6.14 22.21 3.99
CA ARG A 128 -6.04 22.48 5.44
C ARG A 128 -7.38 22.51 6.19
N SER A 129 -8.30 21.61 5.80
CA SER A 129 -9.58 21.47 6.49
C SER A 129 -9.40 20.97 7.94
N PRO A 130 -10.36 21.17 8.86
CA PRO A 130 -10.21 20.72 10.25
C PRO A 130 -9.74 19.27 10.35
N GLY A 131 -8.66 19.00 11.10
CA GLY A 131 -8.06 17.67 11.24
C GLY A 131 -7.04 17.29 10.16
N TYR A 132 -6.69 18.21 9.25
CA TYR A 132 -5.75 17.95 8.13
C TYR A 132 -4.42 17.33 8.57
N ALA A 133 -3.87 17.72 9.73
CA ALA A 133 -2.60 17.19 10.21
C ALA A 133 -2.66 15.66 10.47
N ALA A 134 -3.74 15.18 11.07
CA ALA A 134 -3.96 13.75 11.28
C ALA A 134 -4.15 13.02 9.94
N ARG A 135 -4.91 13.61 9.00
CA ARG A 135 -5.12 13.02 7.67
C ARG A 135 -3.83 12.93 6.86
N ILE A 136 -2.97 13.97 6.89
CA ILE A 136 -1.64 13.93 6.27
C ILE A 136 -0.81 12.79 6.83
N ASN A 137 -0.72 12.66 8.17
CA ASN A 137 0.07 11.62 8.80
C ASN A 137 -0.46 10.22 8.45
N ASN A 138 -1.78 10.02 8.45
CA ASN A 138 -2.39 8.75 8.10
C ASN A 138 -2.22 8.40 6.62
N ALA A 139 -2.37 9.37 5.72
CA ALA A 139 -2.08 9.17 4.29
C ALA A 139 -0.59 8.82 4.06
N ALA A 140 0.31 9.43 4.83
CA ALA A 140 1.73 9.09 4.79
C ALA A 140 2.01 7.68 5.35
N VAL A 141 1.33 7.27 6.42
CA VAL A 141 1.37 5.90 6.94
C VAL A 141 0.90 4.90 5.88
N ALA A 142 -0.21 5.19 5.20
CA ALA A 142 -0.71 4.36 4.10
C ALA A 142 0.30 4.26 2.95
N LEU A 143 0.91 5.37 2.54
CA LEU A 143 1.94 5.40 1.50
C LEU A 143 3.16 4.55 1.90
N ILE A 144 3.67 4.70 3.12
CA ILE A 144 4.81 3.90 3.60
C ILE A 144 4.43 2.41 3.69
N ASN A 145 3.22 2.09 4.14
CA ASN A 145 2.72 0.71 4.14
C ASN A 145 2.68 0.12 2.73
N THR A 146 2.24 0.90 1.73
CA THR A 146 2.28 0.51 0.32
C THR A 146 3.71 0.26 -0.16
N LEU A 147 4.65 1.13 0.20
CA LEU A 147 6.08 0.94 -0.10
C LEU A 147 6.61 -0.35 0.55
N MET A 148 6.32 -0.55 1.84
CA MET A 148 6.73 -1.74 2.60
C MET A 148 6.20 -3.04 2.00
N ASN A 149 5.00 -3.04 1.45
CA ASN A 149 4.36 -4.25 0.92
C ASN A 149 4.68 -4.52 -0.55
N ASN A 150 4.90 -3.47 -1.36
CA ASN A 150 4.94 -3.63 -2.82
C ASN A 150 6.26 -3.22 -3.48
N PHE A 151 7.11 -2.43 -2.80
CA PHE A 151 8.29 -1.82 -3.41
C PHE A 151 9.60 -2.17 -2.71
N ARG A 152 9.61 -3.13 -1.80
CA ARG A 152 10.85 -3.64 -1.21
C ARG A 152 11.72 -4.24 -2.29
N GLY A 153 12.98 -3.83 -2.31
CA GLY A 153 13.95 -4.33 -3.27
C GLY A 153 15.33 -3.75 -3.01
N PHE A 154 16.28 -4.11 -3.86
CA PHE A 154 17.63 -3.52 -3.86
C PHE A 154 18.18 -3.58 -5.27
N VAL A 155 19.11 -2.69 -5.58
CA VAL A 155 19.83 -2.61 -6.85
C VAL A 155 21.30 -2.80 -6.56
N ILE A 156 21.91 -3.79 -7.18
CA ILE A 156 23.36 -4.03 -7.04
C ILE A 156 24.13 -3.31 -8.13
N ASP A 157 23.62 -3.34 -9.34
CA ASP A 157 24.16 -2.65 -10.50
C ASP A 157 23.07 -1.87 -11.22
N PRO A 158 23.19 -0.54 -11.39
CA PRO A 158 22.23 0.26 -12.12
C PRO A 158 22.08 -0.13 -13.59
N SER A 159 23.08 -0.81 -14.18
CA SER A 159 23.05 -1.33 -15.55
C SER A 159 22.42 -2.72 -15.63
N GLU A 160 22.49 -3.49 -14.54
CA GLU A 160 21.84 -4.79 -14.38
C GLU A 160 20.80 -4.68 -13.27
N LYS A 161 19.58 -4.31 -13.64
CA LYS A 161 18.46 -4.19 -12.69
C LYS A 161 18.11 -5.57 -12.13
N ALA A 162 18.70 -5.95 -11.01
CA ALA A 162 18.29 -7.11 -10.26
C ALA A 162 16.99 -6.82 -9.51
N PHE A 163 15.87 -6.99 -10.19
CA PHE A 163 14.55 -6.91 -9.57
C PHE A 163 14.21 -8.23 -8.90
N ILE A 164 13.79 -8.18 -7.65
CA ILE A 164 13.05 -9.29 -7.09
C ILE A 164 11.63 -9.26 -7.69
N HIS A 165 11.46 -9.81 -8.89
CA HIS A 165 10.14 -9.98 -9.47
C HIS A 165 9.38 -11.06 -8.70
N LYS A 166 8.26 -10.67 -8.12
CA LYS A 166 7.27 -11.60 -7.57
C LYS A 166 6.54 -12.33 -8.71
N THR A 167 7.15 -13.39 -9.25
CA THR A 167 6.38 -14.37 -9.99
C THR A 167 5.69 -15.31 -9.00
N SER A 168 4.48 -15.76 -9.29
CA SER A 168 3.61 -16.49 -8.36
C SER A 168 4.21 -17.77 -7.75
N HIS A 169 5.25 -18.33 -8.35
CA HIS A 169 5.94 -19.55 -7.89
C HIS A 169 7.11 -19.29 -6.92
N ASP A 170 7.65 -18.05 -6.85
CA ASP A 170 8.84 -17.72 -6.05
C ASP A 170 8.56 -16.80 -4.85
N TYR A 171 7.28 -16.55 -4.53
CA TYR A 171 6.88 -15.57 -3.50
C TYR A 171 7.55 -15.83 -2.14
N MET A 172 7.58 -17.09 -1.69
CA MET A 172 8.21 -17.46 -0.41
C MET A 172 9.73 -17.28 -0.43
N GLN A 173 10.39 -17.50 -1.58
CA GLN A 173 11.84 -17.31 -1.69
C GLN A 173 12.22 -15.83 -1.70
N VAL A 174 11.45 -15.01 -2.40
CA VAL A 174 11.63 -13.56 -2.46
C VAL A 174 11.46 -12.93 -1.08
N ASP A 175 10.40 -13.28 -0.36
CA ASP A 175 10.14 -12.79 0.99
C ASP A 175 11.26 -13.21 1.96
N ARG A 176 11.72 -14.46 1.87
CA ARG A 176 12.86 -14.96 2.64
C ARG A 176 14.14 -14.19 2.35
N ILE A 177 14.48 -13.97 1.08
CA ILE A 177 15.68 -13.21 0.71
C ILE A 177 15.55 -11.75 1.18
N SER A 178 14.37 -11.15 1.12
CA SER A 178 14.11 -9.81 1.64
C SER A 178 14.38 -9.72 3.16
N ARG A 179 13.95 -10.72 3.95
CA ARG A 179 14.27 -10.80 5.38
C ARG A 179 15.77 -10.96 5.64
N ILE A 180 16.46 -11.73 4.81
CA ILE A 180 17.92 -11.92 4.93
C ILE A 180 18.65 -10.62 4.63
N ILE A 181 18.25 -9.90 3.60
CA ILE A 181 18.81 -8.59 3.26
C ILE A 181 18.60 -7.60 4.40
N GLN A 182 17.38 -7.51 4.92
CA GLN A 182 17.07 -6.68 6.07
C GLN A 182 17.94 -7.04 7.28
N PHE A 183 18.08 -8.33 7.58
CA PHE A 183 18.97 -8.80 8.66
C PHE A 183 20.41 -8.35 8.46
N VAL A 184 20.91 -8.34 7.22
CA VAL A 184 22.27 -7.85 6.93
C VAL A 184 22.37 -6.34 7.20
N TYR A 185 21.42 -5.53 6.77
CA TYR A 185 21.41 -4.08 7.05
C TYR A 185 21.31 -3.76 8.55
N GLU A 186 20.62 -4.57 9.33
CA GLU A 186 20.51 -4.40 10.78
C GLU A 186 21.76 -4.85 11.54
N ASN A 187 22.52 -5.80 10.99
CA ASN A 187 23.60 -6.50 11.70
C ASN A 187 24.97 -6.38 11.01
N TYR A 188 25.12 -5.55 9.99
CA TYR A 188 26.36 -5.45 9.20
C TYR A 188 27.64 -5.21 10.01
N PRO A 189 27.66 -4.51 11.17
CA PRO A 189 28.89 -4.30 11.94
C PRO A 189 29.38 -5.58 12.62
N TYR A 190 28.49 -6.55 12.79
CA TYR A 190 28.80 -7.81 13.47
C TYR A 190 29.21 -8.91 12.49
N LYS A 191 29.70 -10.03 13.04
CA LYS A 191 29.97 -11.22 12.24
C LYS A 191 28.65 -11.83 11.77
N ILE A 192 28.45 -11.90 10.47
CA ILE A 192 27.28 -12.52 9.83
C ILE A 192 27.74 -13.78 9.09
N SER A 193 27.11 -14.91 9.42
CA SER A 193 27.37 -16.23 8.83
C SER A 193 26.18 -16.69 8.00
N LEU A 194 26.41 -17.05 6.74
CA LEU A 194 25.37 -17.63 5.88
C LEU A 194 24.83 -18.95 6.46
N SER A 195 25.69 -19.71 7.16
CA SER A 195 25.26 -20.98 7.81
C SER A 195 24.28 -20.74 8.95
N GLU A 196 24.51 -19.74 9.78
CA GLU A 196 23.59 -19.37 10.87
C GLU A 196 22.24 -18.88 10.32
N ILE A 197 22.26 -18.11 9.24
CA ILE A 197 21.04 -17.65 8.57
C ILE A 197 20.29 -18.84 7.95
N ALA A 198 21.03 -19.75 7.29
CA ALA A 198 20.43 -20.95 6.67
C ALA A 198 19.74 -21.83 7.72
N GLU A 199 20.35 -22.01 8.90
CA GLU A 199 19.77 -22.74 10.01
C GLU A 199 18.47 -22.08 10.50
N ARG A 200 18.45 -20.76 10.67
CA ARG A 200 17.26 -19.99 11.06
C ARG A 200 16.13 -20.08 10.04
N GLU A 201 16.47 -20.12 8.75
CA GLU A 201 15.50 -20.25 7.66
C GLU A 201 15.15 -21.70 7.30
N HIS A 202 15.66 -22.68 8.11
CA HIS A 202 15.47 -24.11 7.90
C HIS A 202 15.91 -24.61 6.52
N MET A 203 17.08 -24.16 6.06
CA MET A 203 17.66 -24.47 4.75
C MET A 203 19.10 -24.96 4.87
N SER A 204 19.59 -25.65 3.84
CA SER A 204 21.03 -25.91 3.73
C SER A 204 21.77 -24.63 3.28
N SER A 205 22.97 -24.39 3.80
CA SER A 205 23.81 -23.25 3.41
C SER A 205 24.12 -23.25 1.91
N TYR A 206 24.23 -24.43 1.30
CA TYR A 206 24.44 -24.56 -0.14
C TYR A 206 23.23 -24.06 -0.94
N TYR A 207 22.03 -24.50 -0.58
CA TYR A 207 20.79 -24.09 -1.25
C TYR A 207 20.55 -22.58 -1.07
N LEU A 208 20.72 -22.06 0.16
CA LEU A 208 20.57 -20.63 0.42
C LEU A 208 21.56 -19.80 -0.38
N SER A 209 22.85 -20.23 -0.48
CA SER A 209 23.86 -19.56 -1.29
C SER A 209 23.47 -19.49 -2.77
N HIS A 210 22.91 -20.58 -3.30
CA HIS A 210 22.46 -20.64 -4.69
C HIS A 210 21.25 -19.72 -4.94
N VAL A 211 20.23 -19.80 -4.08
CA VAL A 211 19.03 -18.96 -4.19
C VAL A 211 19.37 -17.49 -4.01
N PHE A 212 20.20 -17.16 -3.02
CA PHE A 212 20.65 -15.80 -2.79
C PHE A 212 21.35 -15.23 -4.03
N ARG A 213 22.35 -15.94 -4.57
CA ARG A 213 23.07 -15.50 -5.78
C ARG A 213 22.14 -15.40 -7.00
N LYS A 214 21.16 -16.30 -7.15
CA LYS A 214 20.19 -16.26 -8.25
C LYS A 214 19.28 -15.04 -8.18
N LEU A 215 18.83 -14.66 -6.98
CA LEU A 215 17.86 -13.57 -6.79
C LEU A 215 18.54 -12.21 -6.58
N VAL A 216 19.73 -12.19 -5.95
CA VAL A 216 20.49 -10.97 -5.61
C VAL A 216 21.51 -10.60 -6.68
N GLY A 217 21.97 -11.58 -7.48
CA GLY A 217 22.98 -11.38 -8.52
C GLY A 217 24.42 -11.53 -8.05
N VAL A 218 24.71 -11.31 -6.76
CA VAL A 218 26.05 -11.48 -6.16
C VAL A 218 26.04 -12.54 -5.07
N ASN A 219 27.22 -13.04 -4.69
CA ASN A 219 27.31 -13.95 -3.56
C ASN A 219 27.09 -13.22 -2.23
N PHE A 220 26.67 -13.95 -1.20
CA PHE A 220 26.32 -13.39 0.10
C PHE A 220 27.45 -12.60 0.76
N ARG A 221 28.69 -13.06 0.64
CA ARG A 221 29.85 -12.40 1.25
C ARG A 221 30.14 -11.04 0.60
N ASP A 222 30.03 -10.97 -0.72
CA ASP A 222 30.22 -9.72 -1.46
C ASP A 222 29.09 -8.74 -1.14
N PHE A 223 27.85 -9.23 -1.04
CA PHE A 223 26.70 -8.44 -0.61
C PHE A 223 26.92 -7.81 0.77
N VAL A 224 27.36 -8.59 1.77
CA VAL A 224 27.67 -8.07 3.11
C VAL A 224 28.77 -7.01 3.04
N SER A 225 29.80 -7.23 2.20
CA SER A 225 30.88 -6.25 2.01
C SER A 225 30.36 -4.96 1.37
N MET A 226 29.46 -5.06 0.39
CA MET A 226 28.80 -3.89 -0.24
C MET A 226 28.04 -3.07 0.79
N VAL A 227 27.17 -3.70 1.58
CA VAL A 227 26.38 -3.01 2.63
C VAL A 227 27.32 -2.31 3.62
N ARG A 228 28.42 -2.94 4.04
CA ARG A 228 29.41 -2.33 4.93
C ARG A 228 30.09 -1.11 4.31
N ILE A 229 30.42 -1.15 3.01
CA ILE A 229 31.01 -0.01 2.30
C ILE A 229 30.00 1.13 2.20
N GLU A 230 28.76 0.82 1.83
CA GLU A 230 27.66 1.76 1.77
C GLU A 230 27.49 2.48 3.11
N MET A 231 27.31 1.75 4.19
CA MET A 231 27.14 2.30 5.53
C MET A 231 28.38 3.03 6.06
N SER A 232 29.58 2.76 5.52
CA SER A 232 30.81 3.45 5.89
C SER A 232 30.92 4.86 5.31
N GLU A 233 30.21 5.17 4.22
CA GLU A 233 30.34 6.45 3.51
C GLU A 233 30.12 7.64 4.45
N VAL A 234 29.08 7.56 5.27
CA VAL A 234 28.77 8.59 6.28
C VAL A 234 29.94 8.80 7.23
N SER A 235 30.49 7.71 7.77
CA SER A 235 31.62 7.79 8.70
C SER A 235 32.87 8.33 8.04
N VAL A 236 33.13 7.99 6.77
CA VAL A 236 34.23 8.52 5.99
C VAL A 236 34.11 10.04 5.80
N LEU A 237 32.90 10.54 5.55
CA LEU A 237 32.65 11.95 5.23
C LEU A 237 32.44 12.84 6.45
N SER A 238 31.80 12.33 7.52
CA SER A 238 31.34 13.11 8.65
C SER A 238 32.19 13.01 9.91
N THR A 239 33.16 12.07 9.96
CA THR A 239 34.00 11.88 11.15
C THR A 239 35.47 12.03 10.88
N ASN A 240 36.27 12.29 11.93
CA ASN A 240 37.73 12.30 11.90
C ASN A 240 38.36 10.93 12.23
N LYS A 241 37.55 9.87 12.30
CA LYS A 241 38.04 8.52 12.56
C LYS A 241 39.07 8.10 11.51
N SER A 242 40.11 7.36 11.92
CA SER A 242 41.04 6.76 10.98
C SER A 242 40.33 5.73 10.09
N ILE A 243 40.83 5.49 8.90
CA ILE A 243 40.27 4.49 7.99
C ILE A 243 40.28 3.10 8.62
N SER A 244 41.28 2.81 9.46
CA SER A 244 41.35 1.55 10.21
C SER A 244 40.22 1.44 11.25
N GLN A 245 39.89 2.52 11.97
CA GLN A 245 38.77 2.54 12.92
C GLN A 245 37.44 2.38 12.21
N ILE A 246 37.24 3.09 11.08
CA ILE A 246 36.00 2.94 10.29
C ILE A 246 35.86 1.50 9.79
N SER A 247 36.95 0.90 9.28
CA SER A 247 36.95 -0.51 8.86
C SER A 247 36.49 -1.46 9.97
N GLN A 248 36.97 -1.26 11.20
CA GLN A 248 36.56 -2.06 12.37
C GLN A 248 35.11 -1.81 12.75
N ASP A 249 34.68 -0.54 12.80
CA ASP A 249 33.29 -0.17 13.11
C ASP A 249 32.30 -0.77 12.11
N MET A 250 32.71 -0.96 10.86
CA MET A 250 31.91 -1.59 9.80
C MET A 250 32.01 -3.13 9.80
N GLY A 251 32.77 -3.71 10.71
CA GLY A 251 32.86 -5.18 10.86
C GLY A 251 33.82 -5.86 9.88
N PHE A 252 34.76 -5.13 9.25
CA PHE A 252 35.82 -5.75 8.48
C PHE A 252 36.93 -6.29 9.39
N SER A 253 37.42 -7.48 9.09
CA SER A 253 38.52 -8.11 9.84
C SER A 253 39.89 -7.47 9.56
N ASP A 254 40.07 -6.85 8.40
CA ASP A 254 41.31 -6.19 7.98
C ASP A 254 40.97 -4.92 7.19
N ALA A 255 41.68 -3.82 7.53
CA ALA A 255 41.55 -2.55 6.85
C ALA A 255 41.93 -2.61 5.35
N LYS A 256 42.79 -3.56 4.96
CA LYS A 256 43.18 -3.75 3.55
C LYS A 256 41.98 -4.21 2.72
N TYR A 257 41.19 -5.17 3.26
CA TYR A 257 39.95 -5.62 2.59
C TYR A 257 38.94 -4.48 2.46
N TYR A 258 38.78 -3.70 3.52
CA TYR A 258 37.90 -2.52 3.49
C TYR A 258 38.33 -1.54 2.38
N VAL A 259 39.61 -1.18 2.33
CA VAL A 259 40.15 -0.23 1.33
C VAL A 259 39.97 -0.77 -0.09
N SER A 260 40.21 -2.07 -0.32
CA SER A 260 39.99 -2.70 -1.62
C SER A 260 38.53 -2.64 -2.05
N HIS A 261 37.61 -3.12 -1.20
CA HIS A 261 36.21 -3.09 -1.51
C HIS A 261 35.66 -1.67 -1.66
N PHE A 262 36.16 -0.72 -0.86
CA PHE A 262 35.77 0.68 -1.01
C PHE A 262 36.22 1.23 -2.39
N TYR A 263 37.43 0.90 -2.82
CA TYR A 263 37.91 1.30 -4.14
C TYR A 263 37.11 0.68 -5.27
N ASP A 264 36.78 -0.61 -5.16
CA ASP A 264 36.02 -1.33 -6.17
C ASP A 264 34.61 -0.73 -6.35
N HIS A 265 34.00 -0.26 -5.26
CA HIS A 265 32.65 0.32 -5.29
C HIS A 265 32.61 1.83 -5.52
N MET A 266 33.55 2.60 -4.92
CA MET A 266 33.52 4.07 -4.97
C MET A 266 34.44 4.67 -6.03
N GLY A 267 35.22 3.83 -6.73
CA GLY A 267 36.18 4.24 -7.78
C GLY A 267 37.42 5.01 -7.29
N CYS A 268 37.60 5.17 -5.97
CA CYS A 268 38.78 5.81 -5.37
C CYS A 268 38.98 5.34 -3.91
N HIS A 269 40.17 5.61 -3.38
CA HIS A 269 40.52 5.23 -2.01
C HIS A 269 39.76 6.05 -0.95
N PRO A 270 39.42 5.48 0.24
CA PRO A 270 38.64 6.16 1.28
C PRO A 270 39.23 7.51 1.73
N LYS A 271 40.57 7.62 1.83
CA LYS A 271 41.24 8.88 2.18
C LYS A 271 41.06 9.94 1.09
N GLU A 272 41.11 9.53 -0.16
CA GLU A 272 40.91 10.40 -1.30
C GLU A 272 39.45 10.85 -1.38
N TYR A 273 38.51 9.91 -1.16
CA TYR A 273 37.10 10.16 -1.09
C TYR A 273 36.76 11.20 -0.01
N ARG A 274 37.29 11.03 1.20
CA ARG A 274 37.18 11.98 2.30
C ARG A 274 37.68 13.37 1.88
N ARG A 275 38.90 13.45 1.35
CA ARG A 275 39.52 14.72 0.92
C ARG A 275 38.68 15.44 -0.14
N LYS A 276 38.06 14.69 -1.05
CA LYS A 276 37.30 15.24 -2.18
C LYS A 276 35.92 15.74 -1.76
N TYR A 277 35.27 15.08 -0.80
CA TYR A 277 33.85 15.26 -0.54
C TYR A 277 33.50 15.73 0.88
N SER A 278 34.31 15.49 1.93
CA SER A 278 33.91 15.84 3.30
C SER A 278 33.64 17.35 3.48
N GLY A 279 34.47 18.20 2.89
CA GLY A 279 34.23 19.65 2.92
C GLY A 279 32.99 20.12 2.17
N LYS A 280 32.52 19.34 1.19
CA LYS A 280 31.30 19.63 0.41
C LYS A 280 30.04 19.14 1.11
N VAL A 281 30.11 17.99 1.76
CA VAL A 281 28.98 17.37 2.50
C VAL A 281 28.73 18.09 3.83
N LEU A 282 29.80 18.54 4.49
CA LEU A 282 29.71 19.25 5.78
C LEU A 282 29.78 20.77 5.63
N GLY A 283 30.19 21.27 4.47
CA GLY A 283 30.33 22.67 4.17
C GLY A 283 29.03 23.28 3.63
N ALA A 284 28.84 24.56 3.89
CA ALA A 284 27.70 25.33 3.41
C ALA A 284 27.85 25.69 1.90
N VAL A 285 27.78 24.68 1.02
CA VAL A 285 27.49 24.99 -0.37
C VAL A 285 25.97 25.10 -0.45
N GLU A 286 25.49 26.32 -0.66
CA GLU A 286 24.05 26.54 -0.80
C GLU A 286 23.53 25.86 -2.06
N PRO A 287 22.39 25.14 -1.97
CA PRO A 287 21.78 24.55 -3.15
C PRO A 287 21.16 25.64 -4.02
N GLU A 288 21.26 25.47 -5.33
CA GLU A 288 20.56 26.28 -6.32
C GLU A 288 19.16 25.70 -6.53
N VAL A 289 18.25 26.02 -5.61
CA VAL A 289 16.86 25.54 -5.60
C VAL A 289 15.93 26.75 -5.54
N THR A 290 14.87 26.73 -6.32
CA THR A 290 13.79 27.72 -6.26
C THR A 290 12.50 27.02 -5.86
N ASP A 291 11.98 27.35 -4.70
CA ASP A 291 10.73 26.79 -4.21
C ASP A 291 9.54 27.52 -4.82
N TYR A 292 8.50 26.74 -5.11
CA TYR A 292 7.23 27.23 -5.62
C TYR A 292 6.10 26.97 -4.62
N PRO A 293 5.10 27.84 -4.57
CA PRO A 293 3.89 27.58 -3.80
C PRO A 293 3.13 26.37 -4.39
N LEU A 294 2.46 25.59 -3.53
CA LEU A 294 1.72 24.39 -3.94
C LEU A 294 0.58 24.69 -4.93
N GLU A 295 0.10 25.95 -4.97
CA GLU A 295 -0.88 26.42 -5.96
C GLU A 295 -0.44 26.19 -7.41
N LYS A 296 0.88 26.20 -7.65
CA LYS A 296 1.44 25.92 -8.97
C LYS A 296 1.13 24.51 -9.45
N LEU A 297 0.94 23.55 -8.53
CA LEU A 297 0.54 22.19 -8.87
C LEU A 297 -0.78 22.14 -9.62
N LYS A 298 -1.76 23.02 -9.32
CA LYS A 298 -3.04 23.06 -10.02
C LYS A 298 -2.88 23.28 -11.54
N SER A 299 -1.91 24.07 -11.95
CA SER A 299 -1.64 24.29 -13.38
C SER A 299 -0.97 23.11 -14.06
N VAL A 300 -0.25 22.27 -13.32
CA VAL A 300 0.49 21.11 -13.84
C VAL A 300 -0.39 19.85 -13.80
N ILE A 301 -1.10 19.64 -12.71
CA ILE A 301 -1.97 18.46 -12.52
C ILE A 301 -3.26 18.60 -13.34
N GLY A 302 -3.68 19.81 -13.70
CA GLY A 302 -4.79 20.01 -14.65
C GLY A 302 -4.56 19.32 -15.99
N ASN A 303 -3.31 19.02 -16.36
CA ASN A 303 -2.93 18.20 -17.50
C ASN A 303 -2.91 16.70 -17.20
N PHE A 304 -3.04 16.31 -15.91
CA PHE A 304 -3.09 14.92 -15.42
C PHE A 304 -4.50 14.60 -14.88
N THR A 305 -5.52 14.79 -15.71
CA THR A 305 -6.95 14.63 -15.39
C THR A 305 -7.37 13.23 -14.92
N GLN A 306 -6.45 12.28 -14.91
CA GLN A 306 -6.68 10.92 -14.43
C GLN A 306 -6.48 10.74 -12.90
N TYR A 307 -5.99 11.78 -12.18
CA TYR A 307 -5.80 11.68 -10.73
C TYR A 307 -7.02 12.23 -9.99
N PRO A 308 -7.72 11.41 -9.18
CA PRO A 308 -8.99 11.79 -8.55
C PRO A 308 -8.88 12.92 -7.51
N VAL A 309 -7.69 13.26 -7.05
CA VAL A 309 -7.42 14.19 -5.93
C VAL A 309 -7.89 15.64 -6.21
N PHE A 310 -8.11 16.02 -7.45
CA PHE A 310 -8.59 17.37 -7.83
C PHE A 310 -9.90 17.33 -8.62
N LYS A 311 -10.70 16.28 -8.44
CA LYS A 311 -12.06 16.28 -8.97
C LYS A 311 -12.88 17.36 -8.28
N ASN A 312 -13.53 18.16 -9.10
CA ASN A 312 -14.37 19.29 -8.71
C ASN A 312 -15.37 18.95 -7.60
N ASP A 313 -15.78 19.96 -6.85
CA ASP A 313 -16.73 20.06 -5.72
C ASP A 313 -18.10 19.36 -5.86
N THR A 314 -18.25 18.33 -6.68
CA THR A 314 -19.51 17.62 -6.93
C THR A 314 -19.55 16.20 -6.38
N GLU A 315 -18.46 15.65 -5.81
CA GLU A 315 -18.51 14.33 -5.16
C GLU A 315 -19.16 14.45 -3.77
N LYS A 316 -20.18 13.63 -3.53
CA LYS A 316 -20.77 13.48 -2.20
C LYS A 316 -19.71 12.87 -1.28
N VAL A 317 -19.27 13.64 -0.28
CA VAL A 317 -18.38 13.14 0.77
C VAL A 317 -19.24 12.85 2.00
N SER A 318 -19.17 11.61 2.47
CA SER A 318 -19.80 11.20 3.72
C SER A 318 -18.74 11.06 4.80
N HIS A 319 -18.98 11.59 5.99
CA HIS A 319 -18.06 11.49 7.12
C HIS A 319 -18.61 10.55 8.18
N ILE A 320 -17.80 9.59 8.63
CA ILE A 320 -18.14 8.66 9.70
C ILE A 320 -17.12 8.79 10.81
N GLU A 321 -17.58 9.13 12.02
CA GLU A 321 -16.75 9.09 13.22
C GLU A 321 -17.07 7.84 14.04
N MET A 322 -16.04 7.03 14.34
CA MET A 322 -16.17 5.80 15.11
C MET A 322 -15.30 5.89 16.36
N ASP A 323 -15.91 5.89 17.53
CA ASP A 323 -15.20 5.87 18.82
C ASP A 323 -14.99 4.43 19.29
N PHE A 324 -13.73 4.03 19.46
CA PHE A 324 -13.36 2.68 19.90
C PHE A 324 -13.64 2.44 21.39
N SER A 325 -13.91 3.50 22.16
CA SER A 325 -14.35 3.42 23.56
C SER A 325 -15.89 3.43 23.70
N ALA A 326 -16.65 3.65 22.62
CA ALA A 326 -18.10 3.74 22.66
C ALA A 326 -18.74 2.44 23.17
N GLN A 327 -19.82 2.58 23.95
CA GLN A 327 -20.67 1.47 24.38
C GLN A 327 -21.76 1.22 23.33
N ALA A 328 -22.29 -0.01 23.31
CA ALA A 328 -23.38 -0.35 22.42
C ALA A 328 -24.65 0.44 22.75
N GLU A 329 -25.28 1.02 21.72
CA GLU A 329 -26.52 1.80 21.83
C GLU A 329 -27.77 0.99 21.47
N GLY A 330 -27.61 -0.17 20.84
CA GLY A 330 -28.70 -1.02 20.39
C GLY A 330 -28.28 -2.44 20.01
N LYS A 331 -29.21 -3.23 19.53
CA LYS A 331 -28.98 -4.62 19.10
C LYS A 331 -29.34 -4.82 17.63
N PHE A 332 -28.36 -5.19 16.82
CA PHE A 332 -28.55 -5.60 15.44
C PHE A 332 -29.05 -7.03 15.36
N ARG A 333 -30.06 -7.26 14.55
CA ARG A 333 -30.52 -8.60 14.27
C ARG A 333 -29.78 -9.19 13.08
N THR A 334 -28.93 -10.15 13.33
CA THR A 334 -28.26 -10.90 12.25
C THR A 334 -29.23 -11.87 11.57
N PRO A 335 -29.02 -12.24 10.30
CA PRO A 335 -29.73 -13.36 9.69
C PRO A 335 -29.56 -14.60 10.56
N ALA A 336 -30.61 -15.42 10.67
CA ALA A 336 -30.52 -16.70 11.38
C ALA A 336 -29.35 -17.49 10.77
N LYS A 337 -28.43 -18.02 11.61
CA LYS A 337 -27.35 -18.88 11.16
C LYS A 337 -27.94 -20.10 10.47
N SER A 338 -28.04 -20.02 9.15
CA SER A 338 -28.53 -21.09 8.29
C SER A 338 -27.35 -21.88 7.70
N SER A 339 -26.26 -22.09 8.50
CA SER A 339 -25.12 -22.89 8.07
C SER A 339 -25.53 -24.26 7.52
N ALA A 340 -26.56 -24.87 8.08
CA ALA A 340 -27.18 -26.09 7.55
C ALA A 340 -27.87 -25.88 6.18
N ILE A 341 -28.50 -24.72 5.94
CA ILE A 341 -29.23 -24.48 4.70
C ILE A 341 -28.29 -24.21 3.52
N PHE A 342 -27.18 -23.53 3.74
CA PHE A 342 -26.25 -23.16 2.67
C PHE A 342 -25.30 -24.30 2.27
N ASP A 343 -24.88 -25.16 3.20
CA ASP A 343 -23.95 -26.27 2.91
C ASP A 343 -24.67 -27.55 2.45
N ASP A 344 -25.87 -27.85 2.99
CA ASP A 344 -26.69 -29.01 2.59
C ASP A 344 -27.33 -28.86 1.19
N ILE A 345 -27.57 -27.62 0.74
CA ILE A 345 -28.22 -27.35 -0.55
C ILE A 345 -27.24 -27.56 -1.70
N TYR A 346 -25.92 -27.31 -1.49
CA TYR A 346 -24.90 -27.51 -2.51
C TYR A 346 -24.65 -28.98 -2.85
N SER A 347 -24.82 -29.91 -1.89
CA SER A 347 -24.62 -31.33 -2.11
C SER A 347 -25.78 -32.01 -2.86
N ASN A 348 -26.93 -31.35 -2.97
CA ASN A 348 -28.15 -31.92 -3.56
C ASN A 348 -28.68 -31.14 -4.78
N PHE A 349 -27.89 -30.20 -5.33
CA PHE A 349 -28.29 -29.40 -6.48
C PHE A 349 -28.12 -30.23 -7.77
N THR A 350 -29.19 -30.83 -8.25
CA THR A 350 -29.26 -31.39 -9.61
C THR A 350 -29.88 -30.34 -10.53
N MET A 351 -29.13 -29.92 -11.55
CA MET A 351 -29.61 -29.00 -12.58
C MET A 351 -30.81 -29.63 -13.32
N ASP A 352 -31.92 -28.92 -13.36
CA ASP A 352 -33.02 -29.22 -14.29
C ASP A 352 -32.59 -28.77 -15.69
N SER A 353 -32.15 -29.71 -16.53
CA SER A 353 -31.51 -29.49 -17.84
C SER A 353 -32.50 -29.10 -18.96
N ASP A 354 -33.79 -28.89 -18.67
CA ASP A 354 -34.83 -28.83 -19.70
C ASP A 354 -35.51 -27.45 -19.91
N SER A 355 -34.94 -26.35 -19.41
CA SER A 355 -35.55 -25.04 -19.64
C SER A 355 -34.84 -24.27 -20.75
N SER A 356 -35.41 -24.29 -21.96
CA SER A 356 -35.06 -23.42 -23.10
C SER A 356 -35.48 -21.95 -22.87
N TYR A 357 -35.18 -21.36 -21.70
CA TYR A 357 -35.47 -19.98 -21.41
C TYR A 357 -34.39 -19.05 -21.97
N ASP A 358 -34.80 -17.94 -22.61
CA ASP A 358 -33.91 -16.87 -22.99
C ASP A 358 -33.43 -16.09 -21.75
N MET A 359 -32.40 -16.60 -21.10
CA MET A 359 -31.80 -16.05 -19.88
C MET A 359 -31.28 -14.61 -20.11
N SER A 360 -30.87 -14.29 -21.34
CA SER A 360 -30.39 -12.96 -21.69
C SER A 360 -31.45 -11.87 -21.48
N ARG A 361 -32.73 -12.20 -21.69
CA ARG A 361 -33.85 -11.26 -21.52
C ARG A 361 -34.14 -10.98 -20.05
N LEU A 362 -34.00 -11.99 -19.17
CA LEU A 362 -34.24 -11.86 -17.75
C LEU A 362 -33.17 -11.04 -17.02
N TYR A 363 -31.90 -11.18 -17.41
CA TYR A 363 -30.76 -10.57 -16.68
C TYR A 363 -30.19 -9.30 -17.33
N ARG A 364 -30.56 -8.97 -18.57
CA ARG A 364 -30.00 -7.85 -19.32
C ARG A 364 -30.14 -6.49 -18.64
N ASP A 365 -31.29 -6.27 -17.98
CA ASP A 365 -31.64 -4.99 -17.39
C ASP A 365 -31.49 -4.98 -15.85
N ILE A 366 -30.97 -6.07 -15.25
CA ILE A 366 -30.79 -6.17 -13.79
C ILE A 366 -29.43 -5.59 -13.43
N LEU A 367 -29.44 -4.61 -12.52
CA LEU A 367 -28.21 -4.11 -11.92
C LEU A 367 -27.65 -5.13 -10.92
N PRO A 368 -26.39 -5.55 -11.06
CA PRO A 368 -25.85 -6.72 -10.35
C PRO A 368 -26.02 -6.70 -8.83
N GLN A 369 -25.93 -5.52 -8.18
CA GLN A 369 -26.01 -5.40 -6.71
C GLN A 369 -27.27 -4.72 -6.19
N GLU A 370 -28.24 -4.41 -7.03
CA GLU A 370 -29.44 -3.66 -6.63
C GLU A 370 -30.20 -4.31 -5.47
N SER A 371 -30.36 -5.63 -5.49
CA SER A 371 -31.03 -6.36 -4.41
C SER A 371 -30.24 -6.33 -3.08
N ALA A 372 -28.92 -6.37 -3.15
CA ALA A 372 -28.04 -6.27 -1.98
C ALA A 372 -28.12 -4.86 -1.37
N ILE A 373 -28.08 -3.83 -2.19
CA ILE A 373 -28.22 -2.43 -1.77
C ILE A 373 -29.62 -2.16 -1.19
N ALA A 374 -30.66 -2.68 -1.82
CA ALA A 374 -32.02 -2.54 -1.29
C ALA A 374 -32.18 -3.16 0.11
N LEU A 375 -31.57 -4.34 0.32
CA LEU A 375 -31.53 -4.97 1.64
C LEU A 375 -30.79 -4.09 2.66
N LEU A 376 -29.63 -3.56 2.32
CA LEU A 376 -28.84 -2.70 3.20
C LEU A 376 -29.56 -1.39 3.53
N ARG A 377 -30.24 -0.76 2.59
CA ARG A 377 -31.09 0.42 2.83
C ARG A 377 -32.16 0.13 3.87
N CYS A 378 -32.82 -1.03 3.77
CA CYS A 378 -33.82 -1.43 4.75
C CYS A 378 -33.23 -1.69 6.14
N ILE A 379 -32.06 -2.35 6.19
CA ILE A 379 -31.32 -2.61 7.44
C ILE A 379 -30.94 -1.28 8.12
N THR A 380 -30.33 -0.36 7.40
CA THR A 380 -29.85 0.90 7.98
C THR A 380 -30.97 1.86 8.35
N ALA A 381 -32.14 1.74 7.75
CA ALA A 381 -33.34 2.52 8.14
C ALA A 381 -33.90 2.11 9.50
N CYS A 382 -33.85 0.82 9.88
CA CYS A 382 -34.39 0.29 11.14
C CYS A 382 -33.53 -0.88 11.65
N PRO A 383 -32.26 -0.67 12.05
CA PRO A 383 -31.33 -1.76 12.31
C PRO A 383 -31.73 -2.68 13.49
N GLU A 384 -32.43 -2.15 14.51
CA GLU A 384 -32.85 -2.91 15.68
C GLU A 384 -34.10 -3.79 15.42
N ASN A 385 -35.00 -3.34 14.55
CA ASN A 385 -36.29 -3.97 14.31
C ASN A 385 -36.42 -4.60 12.92
N PHE A 386 -35.29 -4.70 12.19
CA PHE A 386 -35.31 -5.24 10.84
C PHE A 386 -35.66 -6.74 10.84
N ALA A 387 -36.67 -7.13 10.05
CA ALA A 387 -37.01 -8.51 9.79
C ALA A 387 -36.56 -8.92 8.39
N TYR A 388 -35.68 -9.92 8.31
CA TYR A 388 -35.18 -10.42 7.03
C TYR A 388 -36.36 -11.00 6.21
N PRO A 389 -36.51 -10.60 4.94
CA PRO A 389 -37.51 -11.19 4.04
C PRO A 389 -37.17 -12.66 3.76
N GLN A 390 -38.21 -13.44 3.38
CA GLN A 390 -37.95 -14.75 2.80
C GLN A 390 -37.37 -14.57 1.40
N ILE A 391 -36.18 -15.12 1.17
CA ILE A 391 -35.47 -15.03 -0.11
C ILE A 391 -35.44 -16.43 -0.71
N ASN A 392 -35.81 -16.57 -1.99
CA ASN A 392 -35.69 -17.82 -2.72
C ASN A 392 -34.20 -18.18 -2.89
N LEU A 393 -33.87 -19.47 -2.89
CA LEU A 393 -32.52 -19.91 -3.13
C LEU A 393 -32.10 -19.61 -4.58
N THR A 394 -32.91 -20.02 -5.54
CA THR A 394 -32.68 -19.85 -6.97
C THR A 394 -33.71 -18.90 -7.58
N ASP A 395 -33.32 -18.26 -8.66
CA ASP A 395 -34.20 -17.46 -9.49
C ASP A 395 -35.28 -18.36 -10.11
N LYS A 396 -36.46 -17.78 -10.30
CA LYS A 396 -37.58 -18.41 -11.03
C LYS A 396 -37.58 -17.94 -12.48
N ALA A 397 -38.30 -18.66 -13.32
CA ALA A 397 -38.36 -18.36 -14.76
C ALA A 397 -38.81 -16.92 -15.11
N ASP A 398 -39.57 -16.28 -14.20
CA ASP A 398 -40.14 -14.95 -14.36
C ASP A 398 -39.57 -13.90 -13.39
N SER A 399 -38.65 -14.29 -12.52
CA SER A 399 -38.17 -13.43 -11.44
C SER A 399 -36.74 -13.74 -11.02
N ALA A 400 -35.86 -12.74 -11.12
CA ALA A 400 -34.43 -12.83 -10.71
C ALA A 400 -34.20 -12.41 -9.24
N THR A 401 -35.08 -12.83 -8.32
CA THR A 401 -35.00 -12.45 -6.90
C THR A 401 -34.31 -13.48 -6.00
N GLY A 402 -33.80 -14.57 -6.55
CA GLY A 402 -33.07 -15.60 -5.82
C GLY A 402 -31.61 -15.21 -5.47
N LEU A 403 -30.98 -16.03 -4.63
CA LEU A 403 -29.56 -15.90 -4.26
C LEU A 403 -28.64 -16.45 -5.34
N LEU A 404 -29.10 -17.43 -6.09
CA LEU A 404 -28.40 -18.09 -7.16
C LEU A 404 -29.15 -17.92 -8.48
N THR A 405 -28.42 -17.90 -9.57
CA THR A 405 -29.00 -18.07 -10.90
C THR A 405 -29.41 -19.54 -11.10
N PRO A 406 -30.25 -19.87 -12.09
CA PRO A 406 -30.65 -21.27 -12.36
C PRO A 406 -29.46 -22.21 -12.62
N ASN A 407 -28.36 -21.70 -13.15
CA ASN A 407 -27.12 -22.46 -13.40
C ASN A 407 -26.11 -22.41 -12.23
N GLY A 408 -26.52 -21.96 -11.03
CA GLY A 408 -25.72 -22.03 -9.81
C GLY A 408 -24.73 -20.89 -9.58
N LEU A 409 -24.78 -19.80 -10.35
CA LEU A 409 -23.95 -18.64 -10.09
C LEU A 409 -24.42 -17.88 -8.84
N ARG A 410 -23.48 -17.56 -7.94
CA ARG A 410 -23.74 -16.88 -6.67
C ARG A 410 -23.85 -15.37 -6.91
N LYS A 411 -25.03 -14.81 -6.66
CA LYS A 411 -25.30 -13.39 -6.84
C LYS A 411 -24.74 -12.55 -5.67
N PRO A 412 -24.56 -11.25 -5.82
CA PRO A 412 -24.05 -10.37 -4.76
C PRO A 412 -24.81 -10.47 -3.44
N LEU A 413 -26.13 -10.64 -3.49
CA LEU A 413 -26.97 -10.83 -2.31
C LEU A 413 -26.58 -12.08 -1.49
N TYR A 414 -26.11 -13.16 -2.14
CA TYR A 414 -25.58 -14.35 -1.47
C TYR A 414 -24.36 -14.00 -0.62
N TYR A 415 -23.38 -13.29 -1.19
CA TYR A 415 -22.16 -12.91 -0.47
C TYR A 415 -22.45 -11.90 0.64
N LEU A 416 -23.37 -10.95 0.42
CA LEU A 416 -23.80 -10.02 1.46
C LEU A 416 -24.42 -10.77 2.66
N LEU A 417 -25.34 -11.70 2.45
CA LEU A 417 -25.95 -12.46 3.54
C LEU A 417 -24.90 -13.30 4.30
N LYS A 418 -23.96 -13.92 3.59
CA LYS A 418 -22.84 -14.62 4.23
C LYS A 418 -21.99 -13.68 5.08
N MET A 419 -21.77 -12.45 4.65
CA MET A 419 -21.06 -11.44 5.41
C MET A 419 -21.86 -11.02 6.66
N LEU A 420 -23.16 -10.74 6.51
CA LEU A 420 -24.03 -10.33 7.61
C LEU A 420 -24.20 -11.41 8.70
N GLU A 421 -24.14 -12.69 8.35
CA GLU A 421 -24.18 -13.82 9.30
C GLU A 421 -22.99 -13.81 10.29
N THR A 422 -21.87 -13.23 9.90
CA THR A 422 -20.65 -13.17 10.71
C THR A 422 -20.58 -11.95 11.62
N LEU A 423 -21.49 -11.01 11.48
CA LEU A 423 -21.48 -9.77 12.25
C LEU A 423 -22.02 -9.96 13.67
N PRO A 424 -21.49 -9.21 14.66
CA PRO A 424 -22.02 -9.19 16.01
C PRO A 424 -23.35 -8.42 16.10
N SER A 425 -24.01 -8.51 17.25
CA SER A 425 -25.30 -7.88 17.46
C SER A 425 -25.22 -6.46 18.02
N ASP A 426 -24.11 -6.04 18.60
CA ASP A 426 -24.03 -4.78 19.34
C ASP A 426 -23.80 -3.60 18.39
N ILE A 427 -24.78 -2.72 18.27
CA ILE A 427 -24.71 -1.52 17.43
C ILE A 427 -24.00 -0.41 18.22
N VAL A 428 -23.00 0.24 17.60
CA VAL A 428 -22.30 1.41 18.14
C VAL A 428 -22.59 2.69 17.37
N LEU A 429 -22.92 2.58 16.10
CA LEU A 429 -23.33 3.71 15.26
C LEU A 429 -24.05 3.20 14.01
N TYR A 430 -24.90 4.03 13.42
CA TYR A 430 -25.48 3.77 12.10
C TYR A 430 -25.93 5.06 11.41
N GLY A 431 -26.12 4.98 10.11
CA GLY A 431 -26.58 6.07 9.26
C GLY A 431 -27.19 5.55 7.97
N PRO A 432 -27.54 6.42 7.03
CA PRO A 432 -28.29 6.03 5.84
C PRO A 432 -27.56 5.02 4.94
N ASN A 433 -26.23 4.96 5.02
CA ASN A 433 -25.39 4.12 4.17
C ASN A 433 -24.26 3.39 4.93
N TYR A 434 -24.37 3.30 6.26
CA TYR A 434 -23.41 2.57 7.09
C TYR A 434 -24.04 2.04 8.38
N ILE A 435 -23.39 0.99 8.93
CA ILE A 435 -23.66 0.49 10.27
C ILE A 435 -22.36 0.02 10.92
N GLY A 436 -22.09 0.48 12.14
CA GLY A 436 -20.97 0.09 12.99
C GLY A 436 -21.44 -0.84 14.09
N LEU A 437 -20.75 -1.97 14.24
CA LEU A 437 -21.08 -3.04 15.17
C LEU A 437 -19.83 -3.42 15.98
N GLN A 438 -20.02 -4.05 17.14
CA GLN A 438 -18.89 -4.52 17.95
C GLN A 438 -19.20 -5.82 18.69
N ASP A 439 -18.15 -6.55 19.00
CA ASP A 439 -18.09 -7.54 20.08
C ASP A 439 -16.93 -7.20 21.05
N ALA A 440 -16.55 -8.13 21.92
CA ALA A 440 -15.55 -7.87 22.97
C ALA A 440 -14.19 -7.36 22.43
N ASP A 441 -13.70 -7.94 21.32
CA ASP A 441 -12.34 -7.71 20.79
C ASP A 441 -12.32 -7.21 19.35
N THR A 442 -13.50 -7.09 18.71
CA THR A 442 -13.56 -6.74 17.30
C THR A 442 -14.62 -5.67 17.05
N LYS A 443 -14.30 -4.72 16.19
CA LYS A 443 -15.24 -3.72 15.70
C LYS A 443 -15.43 -3.88 14.21
N TYR A 444 -16.63 -3.55 13.74
CA TYR A 444 -17.01 -3.70 12.34
C TYR A 444 -17.67 -2.41 11.86
N LEU A 445 -17.37 -2.04 10.62
CA LEU A 445 -18.04 -0.94 9.95
C LEU A 445 -18.40 -1.39 8.53
N LEU A 446 -19.68 -1.59 8.30
CA LEU A 446 -20.24 -1.90 6.99
C LEU A 446 -20.70 -0.60 6.34
N ILE A 447 -20.24 -0.34 5.13
CA ILE A 447 -20.50 0.88 4.36
C ILE A 447 -20.92 0.46 2.95
N PHE A 448 -21.82 1.21 2.34
CA PHE A 448 -22.22 0.96 0.96
C PHE A 448 -22.52 2.26 0.22
N ASN A 449 -22.37 2.24 -1.09
CA ASN A 449 -22.82 3.34 -1.95
C ASN A 449 -24.24 3.02 -2.45
N PRO A 450 -25.27 3.74 -1.98
CA PRO A 450 -26.64 3.52 -2.42
C PRO A 450 -26.95 4.15 -3.78
N GLU A 451 -26.08 4.97 -4.34
CA GLU A 451 -26.37 5.78 -5.52
C GLU A 451 -26.07 5.02 -6.82
N LYS A 452 -26.95 5.20 -7.78
CA LYS A 452 -26.76 4.71 -9.14
C LYS A 452 -25.98 5.76 -9.93
N ASP A 453 -24.97 5.34 -10.66
CA ASP A 453 -24.16 6.18 -11.56
C ASP A 453 -23.36 7.33 -10.88
N GLU A 454 -23.27 7.33 -9.54
CA GLU A 454 -22.46 8.29 -8.78
C GLU A 454 -21.45 7.56 -7.90
N ASN A 455 -20.24 8.10 -7.78
CA ASN A 455 -19.25 7.65 -6.81
C ASN A 455 -19.51 8.33 -5.47
N LEU A 456 -19.19 7.63 -4.38
CA LEU A 456 -19.28 8.13 -3.01
C LEU A 456 -17.92 8.00 -2.35
N THR A 457 -17.38 9.10 -1.84
CA THR A 457 -16.20 9.09 -0.98
C THR A 457 -16.64 9.08 0.48
N VAL A 458 -16.14 8.14 1.26
CA VAL A 458 -16.44 8.02 2.69
C VAL A 458 -15.18 8.21 3.50
N ASP A 459 -15.12 9.29 4.25
CA ASP A 459 -14.07 9.60 5.20
C ASP A 459 -14.41 8.99 6.57
N ILE A 460 -13.52 8.17 7.10
CA ILE A 460 -13.69 7.48 8.37
C ILE A 460 -12.65 7.98 9.35
N ILE A 461 -13.12 8.42 10.50
CA ILE A 461 -12.28 8.84 11.62
C ILE A 461 -12.54 7.88 12.77
N ALA A 462 -11.58 7.02 13.07
CA ALA A 462 -11.61 6.16 14.24
C ALA A 462 -10.81 6.82 15.38
N ARG A 463 -11.43 6.95 16.57
CA ARG A 463 -10.84 7.59 17.75
C ARG A 463 -10.62 6.61 18.89
N ASN A 464 -9.73 6.96 19.81
CA ASN A 464 -9.45 6.18 21.04
C ASN A 464 -8.94 4.76 20.74
N ILE A 465 -8.01 4.63 19.79
CA ILE A 465 -7.40 3.36 19.40
C ILE A 465 -6.32 2.98 20.43
N GLY A 466 -6.76 2.41 21.53
CA GLY A 466 -5.91 2.05 22.69
C GLY A 466 -5.11 0.75 22.55
N SER A 467 -5.18 0.07 21.38
CA SER A 467 -4.48 -1.20 21.10
C SER A 467 -4.09 -1.24 19.62
N GLU A 468 -3.20 -2.15 19.26
CA GLU A 468 -2.97 -2.47 17.84
C GLU A 468 -4.17 -3.23 17.27
N TYR A 469 -4.56 -2.90 16.04
CA TYR A 469 -5.63 -3.57 15.33
C TYR A 469 -5.18 -4.05 13.96
N LYS A 470 -5.55 -5.28 13.63
CA LYS A 470 -5.55 -5.77 12.26
C LYS A 470 -6.88 -5.37 11.63
N VAL A 471 -6.84 -4.55 10.59
CA VAL A 471 -8.00 -4.24 9.76
C VAL A 471 -8.07 -5.23 8.61
N THR A 472 -9.20 -5.90 8.50
CA THR A 472 -9.53 -6.70 7.30
C THR A 472 -10.63 -5.98 6.56
N LYS A 473 -10.37 -5.60 5.32
CA LYS A 473 -11.31 -4.93 4.44
C LYS A 473 -11.84 -5.92 3.42
N TYR A 474 -13.13 -6.14 3.44
CA TYR A 474 -13.86 -6.93 2.43
C TYR A 474 -14.57 -5.97 1.50
N ARG A 475 -14.29 -6.05 0.20
CA ARG A 475 -14.87 -5.18 -0.81
C ARG A 475 -15.67 -5.99 -1.82
N MET A 476 -16.96 -5.73 -1.91
CA MET A 476 -17.83 -6.24 -2.96
C MET A 476 -17.96 -5.17 -4.04
N ILE A 477 -17.26 -5.38 -5.14
CA ILE A 477 -17.24 -4.45 -6.27
C ILE A 477 -18.38 -4.83 -7.22
N ALA A 478 -19.24 -3.85 -7.54
CA ALA A 478 -20.38 -4.09 -8.43
C ALA A 478 -19.97 -4.59 -9.82
N ALA A 479 -18.85 -4.12 -10.33
CA ALA A 479 -18.29 -4.57 -11.60
C ALA A 479 -17.86 -6.05 -11.60
N ASN A 480 -17.51 -6.63 -10.45
CA ASN A 480 -17.06 -8.02 -10.30
C ASN A 480 -18.22 -8.99 -9.98
N SER A 481 -19.44 -8.62 -10.31
CA SER A 481 -20.60 -9.50 -10.11
C SER A 481 -20.61 -10.68 -11.09
N CYS A 482 -21.10 -11.84 -10.64
CA CYS A 482 -21.30 -13.00 -11.50
C CYS A 482 -22.17 -12.70 -12.72
N LEU A 483 -23.12 -11.78 -12.63
CA LEU A 483 -23.96 -11.40 -13.75
C LEU A 483 -23.16 -10.66 -14.84
N ASN A 484 -22.17 -9.85 -14.46
CA ASN A 484 -21.30 -9.16 -15.42
C ASN A 484 -20.35 -10.13 -16.13
N PHE A 485 -19.81 -11.13 -15.41
CA PHE A 485 -19.00 -12.17 -16.03
C PHE A 485 -19.83 -13.07 -16.95
N TRP A 486 -21.05 -13.45 -16.51
CA TRP A 486 -21.96 -14.25 -17.32
C TRP A 486 -22.45 -13.51 -18.56
N ALA A 487 -22.63 -12.18 -18.48
CA ALA A 487 -22.97 -11.33 -19.63
C ALA A 487 -21.90 -11.38 -20.73
N GLN A 488 -20.61 -11.50 -20.37
CA GLN A 488 -19.50 -11.67 -21.34
C GLN A 488 -19.62 -12.97 -22.12
N LEU A 489 -20.29 -13.98 -21.57
CA LEU A 489 -20.61 -15.25 -22.21
C LEU A 489 -22.02 -15.25 -22.82
N ASN A 490 -22.59 -14.06 -23.11
CA ASN A 490 -23.93 -13.86 -23.67
C ASN A 490 -25.04 -14.59 -22.89
N PHE A 491 -24.91 -14.70 -21.57
CA PHE A 491 -25.81 -15.42 -20.67
C PHE A 491 -26.05 -16.89 -21.11
N SER A 492 -25.00 -17.58 -21.55
CA SER A 492 -25.07 -18.96 -21.99
C SER A 492 -25.74 -19.84 -20.93
N SER A 493 -26.69 -20.68 -21.36
CA SER A 493 -27.31 -21.68 -20.51
C SER A 493 -26.44 -22.95 -20.32
N SER A 494 -25.41 -23.13 -21.17
CA SER A 494 -24.50 -24.26 -21.14
C SER A 494 -23.14 -23.86 -20.58
N LEU A 495 -23.08 -23.47 -19.31
CA LEU A 495 -21.83 -23.30 -18.60
C LEU A 495 -21.33 -24.66 -18.12
N GLU A 496 -20.03 -24.91 -18.25
CA GLU A 496 -19.38 -26.07 -17.64
C GLU A 496 -19.18 -25.82 -16.13
N ASP A 497 -19.02 -26.89 -15.34
CA ASP A 497 -18.80 -26.76 -13.89
C ASP A 497 -17.58 -25.87 -13.57
N GLU A 498 -16.54 -25.96 -14.40
CA GLU A 498 -15.34 -25.12 -14.27
C GLU A 498 -15.63 -23.63 -14.50
N ASP A 499 -16.50 -23.29 -15.45
CA ASP A 499 -16.94 -21.90 -15.70
C ASP A 499 -17.70 -21.36 -14.49
N ILE A 500 -18.60 -22.15 -13.93
CA ILE A 500 -19.40 -21.79 -12.77
C ILE A 500 -18.51 -21.56 -11.55
N GLU A 501 -17.54 -22.44 -11.31
CA GLU A 501 -16.58 -22.28 -10.21
C GLU A 501 -15.71 -21.03 -10.39
N ASN A 502 -15.20 -20.78 -11.59
CA ASN A 502 -14.37 -19.62 -11.91
C ASN A 502 -15.15 -18.31 -11.76
N ILE A 503 -16.36 -18.22 -12.29
CA ILE A 503 -17.21 -17.03 -12.14
C ILE A 503 -17.55 -16.80 -10.67
N ASN A 504 -17.91 -17.84 -9.93
CA ASN A 504 -18.19 -17.74 -8.51
C ASN A 504 -16.96 -17.32 -7.70
N TYR A 505 -15.74 -17.75 -8.10
CA TYR A 505 -14.50 -17.35 -7.47
C TYR A 505 -14.20 -15.87 -7.70
N MET A 506 -14.31 -15.37 -8.93
CA MET A 506 -14.09 -13.99 -9.32
C MET A 506 -15.11 -13.01 -8.71
N SER A 507 -16.30 -13.52 -8.32
CA SER A 507 -17.39 -12.71 -7.75
C SER A 507 -17.35 -12.61 -6.23
N LYS A 508 -16.38 -13.25 -5.56
CA LYS A 508 -16.17 -13.13 -4.11
C LYS A 508 -15.72 -11.71 -3.76
N PRO A 509 -16.00 -11.25 -2.53
CA PRO A 509 -15.42 -10.01 -2.02
C PRO A 509 -13.90 -10.06 -2.07
N ASP A 510 -13.27 -8.98 -2.56
CA ASP A 510 -11.83 -8.78 -2.45
C ASP A 510 -11.46 -8.57 -0.99
N ILE A 511 -10.27 -9.05 -0.58
CA ILE A 511 -9.82 -8.98 0.81
C ILE A 511 -8.47 -8.28 0.86
N GLU A 512 -8.40 -7.21 1.65
CA GLU A 512 -7.18 -6.46 1.95
C GLU A 512 -6.92 -6.48 3.46
N PHE A 513 -5.64 -6.38 3.83
CA PHE A 513 -5.23 -6.34 5.24
C PHE A 513 -4.36 -5.13 5.51
N GLU A 514 -4.58 -4.50 6.67
CA GLU A 514 -3.79 -3.39 7.18
C GLU A 514 -3.56 -3.57 8.68
N LEU A 515 -2.43 -3.09 9.21
CA LEU A 515 -2.16 -3.02 10.63
C LEU A 515 -2.21 -1.56 11.08
N ILE A 516 -3.01 -1.29 12.10
CA ILE A 516 -3.11 0.03 12.72
C ILE A 516 -2.43 -0.05 14.09
N PRO A 517 -1.37 0.75 14.33
CA PRO A 517 -0.73 0.83 15.64
C PRO A 517 -1.61 1.58 16.66
N VAL A 518 -1.20 1.53 17.93
CA VAL A 518 -1.83 2.36 18.98
C VAL A 518 -1.73 3.83 18.63
N MET A 519 -2.85 4.52 18.54
CA MET A 519 -2.92 5.94 18.23
C MET A 519 -4.21 6.58 18.78
N GLU A 520 -4.19 7.90 18.98
CA GLU A 520 -5.41 8.60 19.42
C GLU A 520 -6.48 8.63 18.32
N GLN A 521 -6.05 8.73 17.07
CA GLN A 521 -6.96 8.88 15.94
C GLN A 521 -6.37 8.25 14.68
N TYR A 522 -7.17 7.43 14.00
CA TYR A 522 -6.89 6.86 12.68
C TYR A 522 -7.86 7.46 11.66
N TYR A 523 -7.34 7.79 10.50
CA TYR A 523 -8.13 8.29 9.39
C TYR A 523 -7.93 7.38 8.17
N THR A 524 -9.03 7.05 7.50
CA THR A 524 -9.00 6.41 6.18
C THR A 524 -10.12 6.97 5.32
N SER A 525 -9.88 7.02 4.02
CA SER A 525 -10.89 7.41 3.02
C SER A 525 -11.13 6.25 2.08
N ILE A 526 -12.39 5.97 1.78
CA ILE A 526 -12.81 4.86 0.93
C ILE A 526 -13.65 5.42 -0.21
N GLU A 527 -13.19 5.21 -1.44
CA GLU A 527 -13.98 5.46 -2.63
C GLU A 527 -14.84 4.23 -2.95
N LEU A 528 -16.12 4.45 -3.10
CA LEU A 528 -17.13 3.47 -3.46
C LEU A 528 -17.72 3.84 -4.82
N ALA A 529 -17.50 3.02 -5.83
CA ALA A 529 -18.24 3.13 -7.08
C ALA A 529 -19.75 2.85 -6.84
N SER A 530 -20.57 3.14 -7.84
CA SER A 530 -22.01 2.84 -7.79
C SER A 530 -22.27 1.42 -7.28
N TYR A 531 -23.03 1.31 -6.19
CA TYR A 531 -23.44 0.05 -5.56
C TYR A 531 -22.30 -0.81 -4.94
N ASP A 532 -21.09 -0.28 -4.76
CA ASP A 532 -20.06 -0.96 -4.00
C ASP A 532 -20.42 -1.10 -2.53
N ILE A 533 -19.97 -2.20 -1.91
CA ILE A 533 -20.17 -2.51 -0.49
C ILE A 533 -18.81 -2.83 0.11
N VAL A 534 -18.49 -2.22 1.26
CA VAL A 534 -17.25 -2.46 2.00
C VAL A 534 -17.56 -2.81 3.44
N LEU A 535 -16.93 -3.87 3.97
CA LEU A 535 -16.91 -4.18 5.39
C LEU A 535 -15.47 -4.04 5.90
N LEU A 536 -15.29 -3.15 6.87
CA LEU A 536 -14.06 -3.05 7.66
C LEU A 536 -14.24 -3.84 8.95
N LYS A 537 -13.31 -4.75 9.22
CA LYS A 537 -13.24 -5.53 10.44
C LYS A 537 -11.95 -5.20 11.17
N PHE A 538 -12.05 -4.55 12.32
CA PHE A 538 -10.94 -4.18 13.20
C PHE A 538 -10.82 -5.23 14.30
N THR A 539 -9.87 -6.13 14.20
CA THR A 539 -9.61 -7.16 15.20
C THR A 539 -8.40 -6.75 16.04
N LYS A 540 -8.54 -6.74 17.37
CA LYS A 540 -7.44 -6.47 18.28
C LYS A 540 -6.32 -7.48 18.07
N TYR A 541 -5.08 -6.98 17.89
CA TYR A 541 -3.91 -7.79 17.56
C TYR A 541 -3.10 -8.10 18.80
#